data_c47e179808c527a7dc6d1db9f611f552
#
_entry.id   c47e179808c527a7dc6d1db9f611f552
#
_cell.length_a   1.000
_cell.length_b   1.000
_cell.length_c   1.000
_cell.angle_alpha   90.00
_cell.angle_beta   90.00
_cell.angle_gamma   90.00
#
_symmetry.space_group_name_H-M   'P 1'
#
loop_
_entity.id
_entity.type
_entity.pdbx_description
1 polymer ?
#
loop_
_entity_poly.entity_id
_entity_poly.type
_entity_poly.pdbx_seq_one_letter_code
_entity_poly.pdbx_strand_id
1 'polypeptide(L)'
;MTKGQFPTHKFQQLRTPFYYYDTELLRKTLQTICQETMRHEGFCVHYAVKANANPYLLRIIREAGLGADCVSGGEIEAALKAGFPASKIVYTGVGKSDWEINLGLDKDIFAFNVESIAELEVINELAAAKGKVARIALRINPNVGAHTHANITTGLAENKFGIAMGDMLASIEEAAKLNNVKFVGLHFHIGSQILDMGDFEALCNRINELQDLLEKHHIQIENVNVGGGLGIDYQHPNRVPIPNFQDYFNVYAKKLRLRPGQTLHFELGRAVVAQCGTLIARTLYIKQGAVKQFAIIDAGMTDLIRPALYQAYHKIENISSDEPADTYDVVGPICESSDVFAKQIDLNKCHRGDLIAIRSAGAYGEIMASQYNCRQLPKSYMSEDL
;
A
#
# COMPACT_ATOMS: atom_id res chain seq x y z
N MET A 1 -23.17 -10.67 -14.84
CA MET A 1 -21.94 -9.92 -14.47
C MET A 1 -20.75 -10.51 -15.21
N THR A 2 -19.85 -9.71 -15.73
CA THR A 2 -18.66 -10.21 -16.44
C THR A 2 -17.69 -10.80 -15.43
N LYS A 3 -17.43 -12.11 -15.51
CA LYS A 3 -16.44 -12.79 -14.67
C LYS A 3 -15.02 -12.40 -15.09
N GLY A 4 -14.07 -12.48 -14.15
CA GLY A 4 -12.65 -12.39 -14.47
C GLY A 4 -12.22 -13.52 -15.41
N GLN A 5 -11.29 -13.22 -16.31
CA GLN A 5 -10.69 -14.26 -17.15
C GLN A 5 -9.50 -14.88 -16.41
N PHE A 6 -9.56 -16.21 -16.23
CA PHE A 6 -8.53 -16.97 -15.52
C PHE A 6 -8.19 -18.25 -16.28
N PRO A 7 -6.94 -18.75 -16.19
CA PRO A 7 -6.55 -20.04 -16.75
C PRO A 7 -7.04 -21.18 -15.85
N THR A 8 -8.38 -21.33 -15.72
CA THR A 8 -9.02 -22.25 -14.78
C THR A 8 -8.57 -23.70 -14.94
N HIS A 9 -8.28 -24.14 -16.19
CA HIS A 9 -7.78 -25.49 -16.46
C HIS A 9 -6.40 -25.74 -15.81
N LYS A 10 -5.54 -24.70 -15.69
CA LYS A 10 -4.26 -24.78 -14.97
C LYS A 10 -4.48 -24.73 -13.46
N PHE A 11 -5.39 -23.87 -13.00
CA PHE A 11 -5.73 -23.76 -11.58
C PHE A 11 -6.27 -25.06 -10.98
N GLN A 12 -7.00 -25.86 -11.78
CA GLN A 12 -7.50 -27.17 -11.33
C GLN A 12 -6.37 -28.13 -10.93
N GLN A 13 -5.18 -27.96 -11.46
CA GLN A 13 -4.02 -28.82 -11.19
C GLN A 13 -3.20 -28.34 -9.98
N LEU A 14 -3.49 -27.14 -9.47
CA LEU A 14 -2.74 -26.54 -8.37
C LEU A 14 -3.44 -26.83 -7.03
N ARG A 15 -2.63 -26.93 -5.98
CA ARG A 15 -3.12 -27.00 -4.61
C ARG A 15 -3.57 -25.61 -4.16
N THR A 16 -4.84 -25.48 -3.82
CA THR A 16 -5.43 -24.26 -3.23
C THR A 16 -5.27 -24.28 -1.68
N PRO A 17 -5.36 -23.12 -0.99
CA PRO A 17 -5.46 -21.80 -1.59
C PRO A 17 -4.10 -21.28 -2.09
N PHE A 18 -4.14 -20.37 -3.07
CA PHE A 18 -2.94 -19.71 -3.58
C PHE A 18 -3.26 -18.31 -4.10
N TYR A 19 -2.26 -17.43 -4.14
CA TYR A 19 -2.33 -16.15 -4.82
C TYR A 19 -1.96 -16.30 -6.29
N TYR A 20 -2.79 -15.75 -7.17
CA TYR A 20 -2.49 -15.59 -8.58
C TYR A 20 -2.25 -14.12 -8.88
N TYR A 21 -1.15 -13.80 -9.52
CA TYR A 21 -0.79 -12.45 -9.93
C TYR A 21 -0.78 -12.34 -11.46
N ASP A 22 -1.64 -11.46 -11.98
CA ASP A 22 -1.64 -11.03 -13.38
C ASP A 22 -0.52 -10.00 -13.58
N THR A 23 0.61 -10.48 -14.07
CA THR A 23 1.81 -9.65 -14.28
C THR A 23 1.66 -8.71 -15.47
N GLU A 24 0.79 -9.04 -16.44
CA GLU A 24 0.48 -8.14 -17.55
C GLU A 24 -0.31 -6.93 -17.05
N LEU A 25 -1.33 -7.15 -16.22
CA LEU A 25 -2.07 -6.06 -15.60
C LEU A 25 -1.17 -5.18 -14.72
N LEU A 26 -0.24 -5.79 -13.95
CA LEU A 26 0.75 -5.03 -13.17
C LEU A 26 1.62 -4.15 -14.08
N ARG A 27 2.16 -4.70 -15.17
CA ARG A 27 2.98 -3.94 -16.13
C ARG A 27 2.20 -2.79 -16.76
N LYS A 28 0.93 -3.01 -17.14
CA LYS A 28 0.05 -1.95 -17.66
C LYS A 28 -0.21 -0.85 -16.63
N THR A 29 -0.43 -1.24 -15.37
CA THR A 29 -0.61 -0.30 -14.26
C THR A 29 0.64 0.57 -14.08
N LEU A 30 1.81 -0.03 -14.04
CA LEU A 30 3.09 0.67 -13.92
C LEU A 30 3.36 1.57 -15.12
N GLN A 31 3.07 1.10 -16.33
CA GLN A 31 3.18 1.91 -17.54
C GLN A 31 2.30 3.17 -17.46
N THR A 32 1.06 3.03 -16.98
CA THR A 32 0.15 4.17 -16.78
C THR A 32 0.73 5.15 -15.77
N ILE A 33 1.23 4.68 -14.63
CA ILE A 33 1.89 5.53 -13.63
C ILE A 33 3.05 6.30 -14.26
N CYS A 34 3.95 5.63 -14.97
CA CYS A 34 5.10 6.26 -15.61
C CYS A 34 4.69 7.28 -16.68
N GLN A 35 3.69 6.96 -17.51
CA GLN A 35 3.18 7.88 -18.53
C GLN A 35 2.58 9.15 -17.92
N GLU A 36 1.82 9.01 -16.85
CA GLU A 36 1.21 10.18 -16.18
C GLU A 36 2.25 11.02 -15.43
N THR A 37 3.20 10.40 -14.73
CA THR A 37 4.25 11.15 -14.03
C THR A 37 5.21 11.86 -14.98
N MET A 38 5.54 11.28 -16.14
CA MET A 38 6.38 11.94 -17.15
C MET A 38 5.78 13.23 -17.73
N ARG A 39 4.48 13.47 -17.55
CA ARG A 39 3.84 14.73 -17.94
C ARG A 39 4.15 15.90 -17.00
N HIS A 40 4.71 15.58 -15.83
CA HIS A 40 4.96 16.55 -14.75
C HIS A 40 6.41 16.45 -14.29
N GLU A 41 7.17 17.49 -14.57
CA GLU A 41 8.57 17.55 -14.15
C GLU A 41 8.69 17.46 -12.62
N GLY A 42 9.65 16.68 -12.13
CA GLY A 42 9.93 16.52 -10.70
C GLY A 42 8.98 15.55 -9.95
N PHE A 43 8.04 14.89 -10.61
CA PHE A 43 7.19 13.87 -9.95
C PHE A 43 7.94 12.54 -9.82
N CYS A 44 8.01 12.01 -8.60
CA CYS A 44 8.71 10.77 -8.26
C CYS A 44 7.77 9.82 -7.50
N VAL A 45 7.63 8.58 -7.96
CA VAL A 45 6.80 7.57 -7.27
C VAL A 45 7.66 6.55 -6.58
N HIS A 46 7.40 6.32 -5.29
CA HIS A 46 7.92 5.23 -4.48
C HIS A 46 6.82 4.20 -4.26
N TYR A 47 7.13 2.94 -4.49
CA TYR A 47 6.21 1.85 -4.19
C TYR A 47 6.25 1.53 -2.70
N ALA A 48 5.10 1.54 -2.03
CA ALA A 48 4.99 1.18 -0.62
C ALA A 48 5.08 -0.35 -0.46
N VAL A 49 6.26 -0.84 -0.06
CA VAL A 49 6.61 -2.27 0.02
C VAL A 49 5.67 -3.04 0.93
N LYS A 50 5.16 -2.42 1.99
CA LYS A 50 4.17 -2.97 2.92
C LYS A 50 2.90 -3.49 2.23
N ALA A 51 2.58 -3.02 1.02
CA ALA A 51 1.42 -3.50 0.30
C ALA A 51 1.62 -4.93 -0.22
N ASN A 52 2.81 -5.25 -0.71
CA ASN A 52 3.22 -6.60 -1.11
C ASN A 52 4.74 -6.63 -1.35
N ALA A 53 5.44 -7.48 -0.62
CA ALA A 53 6.90 -7.63 -0.72
C ALA A 53 7.31 -8.88 -1.52
N ASN A 54 6.41 -9.47 -2.33
CA ASN A 54 6.75 -10.61 -3.17
C ASN A 54 7.93 -10.27 -4.09
N PRO A 55 9.03 -11.03 -4.07
CA PRO A 55 10.26 -10.67 -4.78
C PRO A 55 10.09 -10.54 -6.30
N TYR A 56 9.14 -11.28 -6.87
CA TYR A 56 8.84 -11.21 -8.30
C TYR A 56 8.18 -9.89 -8.66
N LEU A 57 7.15 -9.49 -7.88
CA LEU A 57 6.46 -8.21 -8.07
C LEU A 57 7.41 -7.04 -7.84
N LEU A 58 8.24 -7.09 -6.80
CA LEU A 58 9.24 -6.04 -6.52
C LEU A 58 10.18 -5.83 -7.71
N ARG A 59 10.64 -6.91 -8.37
CA ARG A 59 11.49 -6.80 -9.57
C ARG A 59 10.78 -6.09 -10.71
N ILE A 60 9.52 -6.45 -11.02
CA ILE A 60 8.73 -5.80 -12.07
C ILE A 60 8.56 -4.30 -11.76
N ILE A 61 8.26 -3.96 -10.50
CA ILE A 61 8.07 -2.57 -10.08
C ILE A 61 9.39 -1.78 -10.19
N ARG A 62 10.50 -2.37 -9.78
CA ARG A 62 11.83 -1.77 -9.91
C ARG A 62 12.19 -1.56 -11.40
N GLU A 63 11.89 -2.54 -12.27
CA GLU A 63 12.14 -2.43 -13.72
C GLU A 63 11.36 -1.28 -14.37
N ALA A 64 10.19 -0.95 -13.87
CA ALA A 64 9.44 0.23 -14.26
C ALA A 64 10.07 1.56 -13.80
N GLY A 65 11.10 1.52 -12.94
CA GLY A 65 11.87 2.70 -12.53
C GLY A 65 11.36 3.39 -11.27
N LEU A 66 10.34 2.88 -10.59
CA LEU A 66 9.85 3.41 -9.32
C LEU A 66 10.92 3.30 -8.22
N GLY A 67 10.81 4.17 -7.20
CA GLY A 67 11.51 4.01 -5.92
C GLY A 67 10.75 3.06 -4.99
N ALA A 68 11.24 2.94 -3.75
CA ALA A 68 10.59 2.16 -2.70
C ALA A 68 10.34 3.00 -1.45
N ASP A 69 9.13 2.92 -0.89
CA ASP A 69 8.79 3.37 0.47
C ASP A 69 8.80 2.14 1.38
N CYS A 70 9.69 2.15 2.36
CA CYS A 70 9.92 1.08 3.30
C CYS A 70 9.54 1.51 4.71
N VAL A 71 8.93 0.60 5.48
CA VAL A 71 8.49 0.89 6.87
C VAL A 71 9.19 0.00 7.90
N SER A 72 10.19 -0.76 7.46
CA SER A 72 11.07 -1.57 8.32
C SER A 72 12.41 -1.84 7.64
N GLY A 73 13.41 -2.25 8.40
CA GLY A 73 14.70 -2.71 7.87
C GLY A 73 14.55 -3.92 6.94
N GLY A 74 13.64 -4.84 7.28
CA GLY A 74 13.34 -5.98 6.41
C GLY A 74 12.80 -5.58 5.04
N GLU A 75 12.00 -4.52 4.96
CA GLU A 75 11.53 -3.98 3.68
C GLU A 75 12.65 -3.28 2.89
N ILE A 76 13.58 -2.58 3.59
CA ILE A 76 14.78 -2.02 2.96
C ILE A 76 15.62 -3.14 2.33
N GLU A 77 15.87 -4.23 3.09
CA GLU A 77 16.60 -5.39 2.58
C GLU A 77 15.91 -6.04 1.39
N ALA A 78 14.58 -6.21 1.45
CA ALA A 78 13.79 -6.77 0.35
C ALA A 78 13.85 -5.90 -0.91
N ALA A 79 13.75 -4.57 -0.76
CA ALA A 79 13.88 -3.62 -1.86
C ALA A 79 15.29 -3.67 -2.49
N LEU A 80 16.33 -3.64 -1.66
CA LEU A 80 17.72 -3.74 -2.14
C LEU A 80 17.98 -5.07 -2.86
N LYS A 81 17.47 -6.18 -2.31
CA LYS A 81 17.58 -7.52 -2.93
C LYS A 81 16.86 -7.60 -4.28
N ALA A 82 15.75 -6.88 -4.43
CA ALA A 82 15.02 -6.76 -5.70
C ALA A 82 15.73 -5.83 -6.70
N GLY A 83 16.77 -5.10 -6.27
CA GLY A 83 17.61 -4.22 -7.09
C GLY A 83 17.16 -2.76 -7.12
N PHE A 84 16.32 -2.31 -6.20
CA PHE A 84 16.02 -0.88 -6.07
C PHE A 84 17.29 -0.11 -5.71
N PRO A 85 17.61 0.99 -6.41
CA PRO A 85 18.72 1.85 -6.01
C PRO A 85 18.47 2.45 -4.61
N ALA A 86 19.44 2.38 -3.72
CA ALA A 86 19.30 2.96 -2.37
C ALA A 86 18.92 4.44 -2.41
N SER A 87 19.44 5.20 -3.37
CA SER A 87 19.09 6.61 -3.63
C SER A 87 17.64 6.85 -4.03
N LYS A 88 16.82 5.80 -4.19
CA LYS A 88 15.36 5.87 -4.44
C LYS A 88 14.55 5.19 -3.32
N ILE A 89 15.18 4.87 -2.19
CA ILE A 89 14.51 4.28 -1.03
C ILE A 89 14.25 5.37 0.02
N VAL A 90 13.01 5.50 0.46
CA VAL A 90 12.61 6.29 1.62
C VAL A 90 12.26 5.36 2.77
N TYR A 91 12.56 5.76 4.01
CA TYR A 91 12.25 4.97 5.20
C TYR A 91 11.29 5.73 6.10
N THR A 92 10.07 5.22 6.20
CA THR A 92 8.94 5.79 6.95
C THR A 92 8.60 4.91 8.15
N GLY A 93 7.88 5.42 9.15
CA GLY A 93 7.36 4.65 10.28
C GLY A 93 7.80 5.19 11.63
N VAL A 94 6.95 5.03 12.64
CA VAL A 94 7.07 5.61 13.98
C VAL A 94 8.03 4.86 14.92
N GLY A 95 8.49 3.68 14.52
CA GLY A 95 9.26 2.79 15.40
C GLY A 95 10.52 2.28 14.74
N LYS A 96 11.35 3.18 14.19
CA LYS A 96 12.64 2.81 13.62
C LYS A 96 13.62 2.46 14.73
N SER A 97 14.14 1.24 14.73
CA SER A 97 15.15 0.78 15.69
C SER A 97 16.55 1.13 15.23
N ASP A 98 17.52 1.10 16.15
CA ASP A 98 18.92 1.48 15.88
C ASP A 98 19.53 0.69 14.70
N TRP A 99 19.27 -0.63 14.63
CA TRP A 99 19.82 -1.45 13.54
C TRP A 99 19.23 -1.08 12.19
N GLU A 100 17.94 -0.70 12.13
CA GLU A 100 17.25 -0.29 10.90
C GLU A 100 17.71 1.08 10.43
N ILE A 101 17.90 2.02 11.39
CA ILE A 101 18.49 3.33 11.10
C ILE A 101 19.92 3.15 10.57
N ASN A 102 20.72 2.32 11.26
CA ASN A 102 22.08 2.00 10.82
C ASN A 102 22.13 1.37 9.43
N LEU A 103 21.18 0.48 9.10
CA LEU A 103 21.04 -0.09 7.76
C LEU A 103 20.81 1.00 6.70
N GLY A 104 19.85 1.89 6.96
CA GLY A 104 19.56 3.01 6.06
C GLY A 104 20.75 3.95 5.86
N LEU A 105 21.47 4.27 6.95
CA LEU A 105 22.71 5.06 6.91
C LEU A 105 23.83 4.34 6.12
N ASP A 106 24.04 3.06 6.34
CA ASP A 106 25.09 2.28 5.65
C ASP A 106 24.84 2.18 4.15
N LYS A 107 23.58 2.11 3.75
CA LYS A 107 23.15 2.03 2.34
C LYS A 107 22.97 3.37 1.66
N ASP A 108 23.10 4.48 2.38
CA ASP A 108 22.87 5.83 1.86
C ASP A 108 21.51 5.95 1.14
N ILE A 109 20.44 5.58 1.86
CA ILE A 109 19.06 5.71 1.33
C ILE A 109 18.71 7.16 1.04
N PHE A 110 17.68 7.38 0.22
CA PHE A 110 17.29 8.74 -0.20
C PHE A 110 16.95 9.66 0.98
N ALA A 111 16.11 9.20 1.91
CA ALA A 111 15.75 9.98 3.10
C ALA A 111 15.06 9.12 4.16
N PHE A 112 15.16 9.56 5.43
CA PHE A 112 14.34 9.11 6.53
C PHE A 112 13.15 10.07 6.70
N ASN A 113 11.93 9.56 6.69
CA ASN A 113 10.73 10.31 7.06
C ASN A 113 10.57 10.22 8.57
N VAL A 114 10.94 11.30 9.27
CA VAL A 114 11.05 11.38 10.74
C VAL A 114 9.70 11.76 11.34
N GLU A 115 9.30 11.07 12.38
CA GLU A 115 7.98 11.19 12.98
C GLU A 115 7.98 11.84 14.39
N SER A 116 9.18 12.10 14.97
CA SER A 116 9.32 12.75 16.27
C SER A 116 10.70 13.36 16.48
N ILE A 117 10.83 14.29 17.44
CA ILE A 117 12.13 14.88 17.82
C ILE A 117 13.04 13.81 18.44
N ALA A 118 12.51 12.93 19.29
CA ALA A 118 13.30 11.85 19.88
C ALA A 118 13.93 10.93 18.81
N GLU A 119 13.18 10.63 17.73
CA GLU A 119 13.71 9.87 16.58
C GLU A 119 14.80 10.67 15.85
N LEU A 120 14.60 11.97 15.66
CA LEU A 120 15.56 12.86 15.01
C LEU A 120 16.91 12.88 15.75
N GLU A 121 16.88 12.97 17.09
CA GLU A 121 18.06 12.93 17.95
C GLU A 121 18.83 11.61 17.82
N VAL A 122 18.12 10.48 17.84
CA VAL A 122 18.71 9.14 17.66
C VAL A 122 19.34 9.00 16.26
N ILE A 123 18.66 9.46 15.20
CA ILE A 123 19.24 9.44 13.84
C ILE A 123 20.52 10.27 13.78
N ASN A 124 20.55 11.45 14.39
CA ASN A 124 21.74 12.30 14.45
C ASN A 124 22.90 11.61 15.19
N GLU A 125 22.63 10.98 16.35
CA GLU A 125 23.63 10.26 17.13
C GLU A 125 24.24 9.09 16.33
N LEU A 126 23.40 8.24 15.74
CA LEU A 126 23.84 7.10 14.97
C LEU A 126 24.57 7.52 13.68
N ALA A 127 24.16 8.61 13.03
CA ALA A 127 24.85 9.17 11.87
C ALA A 127 26.22 9.73 12.29
N ALA A 128 26.31 10.43 13.43
CA ALA A 128 27.57 10.94 13.98
C ALA A 128 28.56 9.82 14.26
N ALA A 129 28.11 8.72 14.88
CA ALA A 129 28.93 7.54 15.16
C ALA A 129 29.53 6.90 13.88
N LYS A 130 28.92 7.13 12.72
CA LYS A 130 29.38 6.64 11.41
C LYS A 130 30.10 7.71 10.58
N GLY A 131 30.22 8.93 11.06
CA GLY A 131 30.76 10.06 10.30
C GLY A 131 29.91 10.40 9.06
N LYS A 132 28.60 10.17 9.14
CA LYS A 132 27.64 10.42 8.04
C LYS A 132 26.71 11.58 8.36
N VAL A 133 26.00 12.05 7.34
CA VAL A 133 24.89 13.01 7.45
C VAL A 133 23.64 12.37 6.88
N ALA A 134 22.63 12.14 7.72
CA ALA A 134 21.35 11.57 7.32
C ALA A 134 20.48 12.63 6.63
N ARG A 135 19.95 12.33 5.47
CA ARG A 135 18.90 13.16 4.83
C ARG A 135 17.56 12.84 5.51
N ILE A 136 16.89 13.87 6.02
CA ILE A 136 15.63 13.71 6.74
C ILE A 136 14.51 14.57 6.15
N ALA A 137 13.31 14.02 6.07
CA ALA A 137 12.08 14.79 5.88
C ALA A 137 11.23 14.67 7.16
N LEU A 138 10.61 15.76 7.58
CA LEU A 138 9.72 15.71 8.75
C LEU A 138 8.31 15.33 8.30
N ARG A 139 7.77 14.25 8.87
CA ARG A 139 6.38 13.88 8.65
C ARG A 139 5.49 14.77 9.52
N ILE A 140 4.73 15.61 8.86
CA ILE A 140 3.80 16.52 9.50
C ILE A 140 2.38 15.97 9.37
N ASN A 141 1.66 15.95 10.48
CA ASN A 141 0.25 15.65 10.47
C ASN A 141 -0.52 16.88 10.00
N PRO A 142 -1.12 16.86 8.78
CA PRO A 142 -1.72 18.04 8.19
C PRO A 142 -3.07 18.41 8.80
N ASN A 143 -3.60 17.59 9.72
CA ASN A 143 -4.94 17.72 10.28
C ASN A 143 -6.02 17.84 9.20
N VAL A 144 -5.90 17.04 8.15
CA VAL A 144 -6.87 16.89 7.06
C VAL A 144 -7.56 15.55 7.23
N GLY A 145 -8.87 15.55 7.40
CA GLY A 145 -9.69 14.34 7.43
C GLY A 145 -9.85 13.76 6.03
N ALA A 146 -9.61 12.45 5.88
CA ALA A 146 -9.96 11.72 4.67
C ALA A 146 -11.25 10.91 4.91
N HIS A 147 -12.12 10.81 3.90
CA HIS A 147 -13.36 10.04 3.95
C HIS A 147 -13.05 8.53 3.84
N THR A 148 -12.39 7.96 4.89
CA THR A 148 -11.93 6.56 4.92
C THR A 148 -12.29 5.87 6.24
N HIS A 149 -12.10 4.55 6.30
CA HIS A 149 -12.31 3.78 7.53
C HIS A 149 -11.38 4.28 8.66
N ALA A 150 -11.90 4.37 9.89
CA ALA A 150 -11.16 4.91 11.05
C ALA A 150 -9.77 4.30 11.27
N ASN A 151 -9.61 2.98 11.04
CA ASN A 151 -8.34 2.28 11.23
C ASN A 151 -7.27 2.59 10.16
N ILE A 152 -7.63 3.28 9.06
CA ILE A 152 -6.72 3.63 7.96
C ILE A 152 -6.63 5.13 7.70
N THR A 153 -7.27 5.97 8.53
CA THR A 153 -7.14 7.42 8.54
C THR A 153 -5.94 7.80 9.40
N THR A 154 -4.99 8.53 8.86
CA THR A 154 -3.73 8.90 9.54
C THR A 154 -3.50 10.41 9.65
N GLY A 155 -4.38 11.22 9.07
CA GLY A 155 -4.23 12.67 8.99
C GLY A 155 -4.84 13.48 10.15
N LEU A 156 -5.38 12.84 11.18
CA LEU A 156 -6.03 13.52 12.32
C LEU A 156 -5.05 13.91 13.41
N ALA A 157 -5.38 14.96 14.19
CA ALA A 157 -4.49 15.59 15.17
C ALA A 157 -3.97 14.63 16.28
N GLU A 158 -4.80 13.70 16.75
CA GLU A 158 -4.40 12.68 17.72
C GLU A 158 -4.18 11.33 17.05
N ASN A 159 -3.00 11.15 16.48
CA ASN A 159 -2.58 9.90 15.88
C ASN A 159 -1.12 9.60 16.29
N LYS A 160 -0.74 8.32 16.35
CA LYS A 160 0.65 7.94 16.63
C LYS A 160 1.64 8.40 15.54
N PHE A 161 1.14 8.85 14.39
CA PHE A 161 1.94 9.20 13.24
C PHE A 161 2.15 10.70 13.11
N GLY A 162 3.40 11.08 12.83
CA GLY A 162 3.79 12.43 12.45
C GLY A 162 3.86 13.43 13.61
N ILE A 163 4.50 14.53 13.33
CA ILE A 163 4.65 15.71 14.20
C ILE A 163 3.41 16.58 14.01
N ALA A 164 2.89 17.15 15.09
CA ALA A 164 1.78 18.08 15.02
C ALA A 164 2.16 19.31 14.18
N MET A 165 1.22 19.80 13.38
CA MET A 165 1.46 20.94 12.48
C MET A 165 1.95 22.20 13.24
N GLY A 166 1.47 22.42 14.47
CA GLY A 166 1.91 23.54 15.33
C GLY A 166 3.37 23.45 15.77
N ASP A 167 3.94 22.23 15.81
CA ASP A 167 5.30 21.98 16.24
C ASP A 167 6.30 21.91 15.07
N MET A 168 5.83 22.10 13.83
CA MET A 168 6.66 21.95 12.63
C MET A 168 7.88 22.89 12.64
N LEU A 169 7.69 24.19 12.88
CA LEU A 169 8.79 25.15 12.88
C LEU A 169 9.80 24.85 13.99
N ALA A 170 9.33 24.57 15.20
CA ALA A 170 10.20 24.20 16.31
C ALA A 170 11.01 22.94 15.98
N SER A 171 10.39 21.95 15.33
CA SER A 171 11.07 20.73 14.90
C SER A 171 12.13 20.96 13.83
N ILE A 172 11.89 21.89 12.91
CA ILE A 172 12.89 22.31 11.92
C ILE A 172 14.05 23.04 12.58
N GLU A 173 13.77 23.92 13.56
CA GLU A 173 14.79 24.61 14.34
C GLU A 173 15.67 23.62 15.12
N GLU A 174 15.08 22.56 15.72
CA GLU A 174 15.84 21.50 16.37
C GLU A 174 16.71 20.73 15.35
N ALA A 175 16.16 20.36 14.19
CA ALA A 175 16.93 19.71 13.13
C ALA A 175 18.12 20.58 12.67
N ALA A 176 17.95 21.89 12.61
CA ALA A 176 19.01 22.81 12.20
C ALA A 176 20.19 22.92 13.21
N LYS A 177 19.99 22.54 14.47
CA LYS A 177 21.05 22.50 15.50
C LYS A 177 21.91 21.24 15.42
N LEU A 178 21.46 20.21 14.71
CA LEU A 178 22.07 18.90 14.66
C LEU A 178 23.02 18.80 13.45
N ASN A 179 24.27 18.41 13.69
CA ASN A 179 25.33 18.42 12.68
C ASN A 179 25.32 17.22 11.74
N ASN A 180 24.65 16.13 12.09
CA ASN A 180 24.68 14.87 11.36
C ASN A 180 23.32 14.51 10.73
N VAL A 181 22.45 15.51 10.58
CA VAL A 181 21.22 15.42 9.80
C VAL A 181 21.13 16.59 8.84
N LYS A 182 20.51 16.36 7.69
CA LYS A 182 20.17 17.39 6.70
C LYS A 182 18.67 17.37 6.48
N PHE A 183 17.98 18.42 6.90
CA PHE A 183 16.57 18.62 6.59
C PHE A 183 16.38 18.90 5.10
N VAL A 184 15.66 18.03 4.39
CA VAL A 184 15.48 18.12 2.94
C VAL A 184 14.02 18.32 2.53
N GLY A 185 13.04 18.11 3.39
CA GLY A 185 11.65 18.23 2.99
C GLY A 185 10.61 17.91 4.04
N LEU A 186 9.37 18.02 3.61
CA LEU A 186 8.21 17.63 4.39
C LEU A 186 7.56 16.38 3.80
N HIS A 187 7.05 15.52 4.68
CA HIS A 187 6.31 14.32 4.34
C HIS A 187 4.92 14.37 4.95
N PHE A 188 3.93 13.86 4.22
CA PHE A 188 2.52 13.81 4.60
C PHE A 188 1.92 12.46 4.26
N HIS A 189 0.89 12.06 5.00
CA HIS A 189 0.07 10.91 4.64
C HIS A 189 -1.28 11.01 5.34
N ILE A 190 -2.39 11.09 4.58
CA ILE A 190 -3.72 11.35 5.12
C ILE A 190 -4.58 10.09 5.27
N GLY A 191 -4.21 8.97 4.68
CA GLY A 191 -4.97 7.73 4.80
C GLY A 191 -4.77 6.78 3.64
N SER A 192 -5.64 5.77 3.55
CA SER A 192 -5.60 4.73 2.52
C SER A 192 -7.00 4.45 1.98
N GLN A 193 -7.11 3.97 0.73
CA GLN A 193 -8.38 3.71 0.05
C GLN A 193 -9.21 4.99 -0.14
N ILE A 194 -8.56 6.10 -0.50
CA ILE A 194 -9.19 7.38 -0.79
C ILE A 194 -9.66 7.37 -2.24
N LEU A 195 -10.94 7.60 -2.46
CA LEU A 195 -11.57 7.66 -3.78
C LEU A 195 -12.02 9.08 -4.15
N ASP A 196 -12.19 9.96 -3.15
CA ASP A 196 -12.55 11.35 -3.36
C ASP A 196 -11.30 12.19 -3.61
N MET A 197 -11.19 12.76 -4.81
CA MET A 197 -10.08 13.65 -5.17
C MET A 197 -10.09 14.94 -4.35
N GLY A 198 -11.21 15.35 -3.77
CA GLY A 198 -11.33 16.49 -2.87
C GLY A 198 -10.44 16.38 -1.62
N ASP A 199 -10.23 15.17 -1.10
CA ASP A 199 -9.34 14.94 0.04
C ASP A 199 -7.87 15.29 -0.32
N PHE A 200 -7.44 14.96 -1.54
CA PHE A 200 -6.12 15.31 -2.04
C PHE A 200 -6.01 16.82 -2.37
N GLU A 201 -7.08 17.46 -2.83
CA GLU A 201 -7.11 18.93 -2.98
C GLU A 201 -6.97 19.63 -1.62
N ALA A 202 -7.65 19.14 -0.60
CA ALA A 202 -7.54 19.67 0.76
C ALA A 202 -6.10 19.54 1.30
N LEU A 203 -5.44 18.40 1.04
CA LEU A 203 -4.02 18.21 1.35
C LEU A 203 -3.14 19.23 0.62
N CYS A 204 -3.34 19.44 -0.69
CA CYS A 204 -2.58 20.43 -1.46
C CYS A 204 -2.70 21.83 -0.87
N ASN A 205 -3.92 22.25 -0.51
CA ASN A 205 -4.15 23.55 0.11
C ASN A 205 -3.38 23.69 1.43
N ARG A 206 -3.44 22.65 2.27
CA ARG A 206 -2.70 22.63 3.53
C ARG A 206 -1.19 22.70 3.32
N ILE A 207 -0.63 21.96 2.38
CA ILE A 207 0.79 22.00 2.05
C ILE A 207 1.18 23.40 1.54
N ASN A 208 0.35 24.03 0.72
CA ASN A 208 0.61 25.40 0.24
C ASN A 208 0.71 26.40 1.40
N GLU A 209 -0.20 26.31 2.40
CA GLU A 209 -0.14 27.14 3.60
C GLU A 209 1.17 26.94 4.38
N LEU A 210 1.59 25.68 4.53
CA LEU A 210 2.83 25.35 5.23
C LEU A 210 4.07 25.83 4.44
N GLN A 211 4.08 25.70 3.12
CA GLN A 211 5.17 26.24 2.29
C GLN A 211 5.24 27.78 2.37
N ASP A 212 4.08 28.45 2.37
CA ASP A 212 4.04 29.92 2.55
C ASP A 212 4.59 30.33 3.94
N LEU A 213 4.36 29.48 4.97
CA LEU A 213 4.93 29.70 6.30
C LEU A 213 6.45 29.47 6.31
N LEU A 214 6.96 28.43 5.65
CA LEU A 214 8.41 28.19 5.53
C LEU A 214 9.11 29.35 4.82
N GLU A 215 8.52 29.90 3.75
CA GLU A 215 9.08 31.07 3.05
C GLU A 215 9.19 32.31 3.94
N LYS A 216 8.18 32.59 4.78
CA LYS A 216 8.22 33.68 5.76
C LYS A 216 9.37 33.53 6.76
N HIS A 217 9.76 32.29 7.05
CA HIS A 217 10.88 31.98 7.92
C HIS A 217 12.20 31.75 7.16
N HIS A 218 12.25 32.04 5.86
CA HIS A 218 13.43 31.83 4.99
C HIS A 218 13.93 30.39 4.95
N ILE A 219 13.04 29.42 5.15
CA ILE A 219 13.34 27.98 5.12
C ILE A 219 13.03 27.45 3.72
N GLN A 220 14.02 26.82 3.08
CA GLN A 220 13.88 26.16 1.79
C GLN A 220 13.94 24.66 1.95
N ILE A 221 13.11 23.93 1.20
CA ILE A 221 13.09 22.46 1.16
C ILE A 221 13.27 21.96 -0.27
N GLU A 222 13.97 20.83 -0.41
CA GLU A 222 14.29 20.22 -1.71
C GLU A 222 13.10 19.42 -2.26
N ASN A 223 12.29 18.82 -1.37
CA ASN A 223 11.20 17.94 -1.77
C ASN A 223 9.96 18.04 -0.85
N VAL A 224 8.84 17.71 -1.44
CA VAL A 224 7.56 17.49 -0.75
C VAL A 224 7.12 16.07 -1.02
N ASN A 225 6.84 15.28 0.01
CA ASN A 225 6.31 13.95 -0.10
C ASN A 225 4.86 13.94 0.38
N VAL A 226 3.92 13.63 -0.49
CA VAL A 226 2.48 13.66 -0.18
C VAL A 226 1.95 12.30 0.28
N GLY A 227 2.84 11.30 0.43
CA GLY A 227 2.45 9.94 0.78
C GLY A 227 1.68 9.24 -0.33
N GLY A 228 0.82 8.34 0.07
CA GLY A 228 -0.03 7.59 -0.86
C GLY A 228 -1.51 7.87 -0.65
N GLY A 229 -2.28 6.79 -0.61
CA GLY A 229 -3.69 6.84 -0.24
C GLY A 229 -4.64 6.53 -1.38
N LEU A 230 -4.24 6.66 -2.66
CA LEU A 230 -5.12 6.38 -3.80
C LEU A 230 -5.75 5.00 -3.70
N GLY A 231 -7.08 4.97 -3.73
CA GLY A 231 -7.90 3.77 -3.65
C GLY A 231 -8.12 3.08 -4.99
N ILE A 232 -8.84 1.95 -4.91
CA ILE A 232 -9.25 1.14 -6.07
C ILE A 232 -10.75 0.82 -5.99
N ASP A 233 -11.36 0.45 -7.12
CA ASP A 233 -12.71 -0.10 -7.14
C ASP A 233 -12.68 -1.61 -6.83
N TYR A 234 -13.04 -1.97 -5.60
CA TYR A 234 -13.16 -3.37 -5.19
C TYR A 234 -14.41 -4.05 -5.73
N GLN A 235 -15.44 -3.29 -6.09
CA GLN A 235 -16.74 -3.85 -6.52
C GLN A 235 -16.75 -4.25 -8.00
N HIS A 236 -16.00 -3.50 -8.82
CA HIS A 236 -15.99 -3.68 -10.28
C HIS A 236 -14.58 -3.87 -10.84
N PRO A 237 -13.80 -4.87 -10.35
CA PRO A 237 -12.39 -5.04 -10.72
C PRO A 237 -12.17 -5.27 -12.22
N ASN A 238 -13.18 -5.80 -12.93
CA ASN A 238 -13.10 -6.01 -14.38
C ASN A 238 -13.44 -4.75 -15.19
N ARG A 239 -14.16 -3.79 -14.60
CA ARG A 239 -14.56 -2.55 -15.27
C ARG A 239 -13.49 -1.47 -15.12
N VAL A 240 -12.88 -1.40 -13.96
CA VAL A 240 -11.85 -0.41 -13.62
C VAL A 240 -10.63 -1.15 -13.07
N PRO A 241 -9.90 -1.91 -13.94
CA PRO A 241 -8.76 -2.71 -13.50
C PRO A 241 -7.53 -1.86 -13.16
N ILE A 242 -7.44 -0.63 -13.66
CA ILE A 242 -6.37 0.31 -13.40
C ILE A 242 -6.99 1.58 -12.79
N PRO A 243 -6.52 2.05 -11.62
CA PRO A 243 -6.99 3.30 -11.02
C PRO A 243 -6.75 4.51 -11.90
N ASN A 244 -7.54 5.56 -11.69
CA ASN A 244 -7.40 6.80 -12.45
C ASN A 244 -6.20 7.63 -11.96
N PHE A 245 -5.00 7.23 -12.38
CA PHE A 245 -3.76 7.93 -12.06
C PHE A 245 -3.71 9.32 -12.70
N GLN A 246 -4.36 9.53 -13.84
CA GLN A 246 -4.40 10.83 -14.51
C GLN A 246 -5.04 11.88 -13.62
N ASP A 247 -6.24 11.62 -13.09
CA ASP A 247 -6.91 12.56 -12.21
C ASP A 247 -6.13 12.76 -10.92
N TYR A 248 -5.58 11.67 -10.35
CA TYR A 248 -4.78 11.73 -9.14
C TYR A 248 -3.57 12.66 -9.27
N PHE A 249 -2.72 12.49 -10.28
CA PHE A 249 -1.55 13.36 -10.48
C PHE A 249 -1.94 14.78 -10.91
N ASN A 250 -3.02 14.91 -11.69
CA ASN A 250 -3.53 16.22 -12.11
C ASN A 250 -4.02 17.08 -10.94
N VAL A 251 -4.55 16.48 -9.87
CA VAL A 251 -4.91 17.26 -8.67
C VAL A 251 -3.68 17.97 -8.13
N TYR A 252 -2.59 17.25 -7.93
CA TYR A 252 -1.35 17.85 -7.42
C TYR A 252 -0.75 18.84 -8.39
N ALA A 253 -0.69 18.53 -9.67
CA ALA A 253 -0.16 19.43 -10.68
C ALA A 253 -0.91 20.78 -10.78
N LYS A 254 -2.23 20.76 -10.53
CA LYS A 254 -3.08 21.95 -10.62
C LYS A 254 -3.21 22.72 -9.30
N LYS A 255 -3.13 22.03 -8.15
CA LYS A 255 -3.48 22.60 -6.84
C LYS A 255 -2.27 22.83 -5.94
N LEU A 256 -1.20 22.04 -6.08
CA LEU A 256 0.01 22.19 -5.28
C LEU A 256 0.97 23.17 -5.97
N ARG A 257 1.40 24.19 -5.22
CA ARG A 257 2.37 25.19 -5.69
C ARG A 257 3.78 24.77 -5.29
N LEU A 258 4.43 23.95 -6.13
CA LEU A 258 5.85 23.63 -5.94
C LEU A 258 6.71 24.90 -6.17
N ARG A 259 7.79 25.00 -5.38
CA ARG A 259 8.79 26.07 -5.53
C ARG A 259 9.85 25.66 -6.55
N PRO A 260 10.57 26.61 -7.17
CA PRO A 260 11.62 26.27 -8.13
C PRO A 260 12.63 25.28 -7.57
N GLY A 261 12.88 24.19 -8.30
CA GLY A 261 13.82 23.14 -7.92
C GLY A 261 13.28 22.08 -6.95
N GLN A 262 12.05 22.20 -6.47
CA GLN A 262 11.44 21.17 -5.64
C GLN A 262 10.98 19.97 -6.47
N THR A 263 11.08 18.78 -5.87
CA THR A 263 10.48 17.56 -6.38
C THR A 263 9.28 17.13 -5.55
N LEU A 264 8.31 16.47 -6.20
CA LEU A 264 7.11 15.94 -5.56
C LEU A 264 7.15 14.41 -5.53
N HIS A 265 7.07 13.85 -4.32
CA HIS A 265 7.16 12.43 -4.08
C HIS A 265 5.81 11.84 -3.68
N PHE A 266 5.53 10.63 -4.16
CA PHE A 266 4.31 9.86 -3.90
C PHE A 266 4.67 8.47 -3.38
N GLU A 267 3.88 7.90 -2.45
CA GLU A 267 4.10 6.58 -1.86
C GLU A 267 2.90 5.67 -2.16
N LEU A 268 2.84 5.14 -3.37
CA LEU A 268 1.72 4.33 -3.84
C LEU A 268 1.92 2.84 -3.51
N GLY A 269 0.94 2.23 -2.86
CA GLY A 269 0.95 0.80 -2.55
C GLY A 269 -0.25 0.09 -3.16
N ARG A 270 -1.42 0.23 -2.54
CA ARG A 270 -2.67 -0.41 -2.96
C ARG A 270 -2.98 -0.24 -4.44
N ALA A 271 -2.94 0.98 -4.92
CA ALA A 271 -3.26 1.32 -6.31
C ALA A 271 -2.33 0.62 -7.33
N VAL A 272 -1.12 0.22 -6.93
CA VAL A 272 -0.15 -0.45 -7.80
C VAL A 272 -0.46 -1.94 -7.95
N VAL A 273 -0.67 -2.65 -6.83
CA VAL A 273 -0.67 -4.13 -6.83
C VAL A 273 -2.00 -4.79 -6.48
N ALA A 274 -2.99 -4.06 -5.94
CA ALA A 274 -4.20 -4.71 -5.46
C ALA A 274 -4.95 -5.45 -6.57
N GLN A 275 -5.13 -4.82 -7.71
CA GLN A 275 -5.96 -5.34 -8.80
C GLN A 275 -5.33 -6.52 -9.54
N CYS A 276 -3.99 -6.61 -9.58
CA CYS A 276 -3.31 -7.71 -10.26
C CYS A 276 -3.34 -9.02 -9.45
N GLY A 277 -3.62 -8.98 -8.14
CA GLY A 277 -3.64 -10.17 -7.28
C GLY A 277 -5.05 -10.69 -7.02
N THR A 278 -5.21 -12.00 -7.08
CA THR A 278 -6.44 -12.72 -6.76
C THR A 278 -6.11 -13.92 -5.89
N LEU A 279 -6.82 -14.09 -4.77
CA LEU A 279 -6.75 -15.31 -3.97
C LEU A 279 -7.68 -16.35 -4.58
N ILE A 280 -7.12 -17.50 -4.96
CA ILE A 280 -7.85 -18.64 -5.53
C ILE A 280 -8.02 -19.68 -4.44
N ALA A 281 -9.27 -20.07 -4.20
CA ALA A 281 -9.68 -21.08 -3.24
C ALA A 281 -10.53 -22.16 -3.90
N ARG A 282 -10.80 -23.23 -3.16
CA ARG A 282 -11.66 -24.32 -3.59
C ARG A 282 -12.80 -24.50 -2.61
N THR A 283 -14.01 -24.68 -3.12
CA THR A 283 -15.17 -25.05 -2.32
C THR A 283 -14.98 -26.46 -1.75
N LEU A 284 -14.98 -26.58 -0.43
CA LEU A 284 -14.89 -27.85 0.27
C LEU A 284 -16.27 -28.46 0.43
N TYR A 285 -17.22 -27.68 0.94
CA TYR A 285 -18.57 -28.13 1.24
C TYR A 285 -19.59 -27.02 1.04
N ILE A 286 -20.80 -27.40 0.64
CA ILE A 286 -21.99 -26.55 0.77
C ILE A 286 -22.76 -27.05 1.96
N LYS A 287 -22.88 -26.25 2.99
CA LYS A 287 -23.60 -26.58 4.23
C LYS A 287 -24.92 -25.84 4.28
N GLN A 288 -26.02 -26.63 4.28
CA GLN A 288 -27.36 -26.08 4.48
C GLN A 288 -27.57 -25.81 5.99
N GLY A 289 -27.81 -24.56 6.34
CA GLY A 289 -28.28 -24.16 7.67
C GLY A 289 -29.82 -24.06 7.70
N ALA A 290 -30.36 -23.72 8.86
CA ALA A 290 -31.81 -23.56 9.02
C ALA A 290 -32.39 -22.37 8.24
N VAL A 291 -31.59 -21.31 8.05
CA VAL A 291 -32.03 -20.05 7.45
C VAL A 291 -31.22 -19.69 6.20
N LYS A 292 -29.98 -20.18 6.10
CA LYS A 292 -29.04 -19.81 5.05
C LYS A 292 -28.10 -20.95 4.71
N GLN A 293 -27.44 -20.86 3.57
CA GLN A 293 -26.39 -21.81 3.19
C GLN A 293 -25.01 -21.20 3.25
N PHE A 294 -24.02 -22.05 3.49
CA PHE A 294 -22.63 -21.70 3.59
C PHE A 294 -21.82 -22.35 2.47
N ALA A 295 -21.09 -21.56 1.72
CA ALA A 295 -20.02 -22.06 0.88
C ALA A 295 -18.72 -22.05 1.71
N ILE A 296 -18.32 -23.23 2.19
CA ILE A 296 -17.10 -23.42 2.98
C ILE A 296 -15.96 -23.64 1.99
N ILE A 297 -14.98 -22.72 1.99
CA ILE A 297 -13.82 -22.78 1.12
C ILE A 297 -12.55 -23.13 1.90
N ASP A 298 -11.48 -23.52 1.20
CA ASP A 298 -10.22 -23.90 1.83
C ASP A 298 -9.29 -22.70 2.14
N ALA A 299 -9.61 -21.50 1.66
CA ALA A 299 -8.99 -20.25 2.11
C ALA A 299 -9.70 -19.74 3.38
N GLY A 300 -8.94 -19.11 4.27
CA GLY A 300 -9.44 -18.50 5.50
C GLY A 300 -8.84 -17.14 5.79
N MET A 301 -9.18 -16.59 6.95
CA MET A 301 -8.61 -15.33 7.43
C MET A 301 -7.07 -15.41 7.58
N THR A 302 -6.50 -16.59 7.66
CA THR A 302 -5.05 -16.83 7.64
C THR A 302 -4.43 -16.55 6.29
N ASP A 303 -5.19 -16.64 5.21
CA ASP A 303 -4.71 -16.38 3.85
C ASP A 303 -5.01 -14.94 3.41
N LEU A 304 -6.16 -14.37 3.84
CA LEU A 304 -6.57 -13.00 3.58
C LEU A 304 -7.32 -12.44 4.80
N ILE A 305 -6.59 -11.77 5.70
CA ILE A 305 -7.12 -11.27 6.97
C ILE A 305 -8.10 -10.09 6.82
N ARG A 306 -8.06 -9.37 5.70
CA ARG A 306 -8.72 -8.07 5.53
C ARG A 306 -10.23 -8.07 5.77
N PRO A 307 -11.02 -9.07 5.33
CA PRO A 307 -12.44 -9.13 5.66
C PRO A 307 -12.70 -9.21 7.17
N ALA A 308 -11.92 -10.03 7.89
CA ALA A 308 -12.06 -10.18 9.34
C ALA A 308 -11.57 -8.95 10.12
N LEU A 309 -10.43 -8.36 9.72
CA LEU A 309 -9.78 -7.27 10.45
C LEU A 309 -10.40 -5.91 10.17
N TYR A 310 -10.76 -5.63 8.92
CA TYR A 310 -11.22 -4.31 8.47
C TYR A 310 -12.65 -4.30 7.94
N GLN A 311 -13.33 -5.45 7.96
CA GLN A 311 -14.61 -5.64 7.25
C GLN A 311 -14.52 -5.25 5.76
N ALA A 312 -13.31 -5.47 5.20
CA ALA A 312 -13.01 -5.07 3.83
C ALA A 312 -13.78 -5.94 2.83
N TYR A 313 -14.41 -5.28 1.88
CA TYR A 313 -15.05 -5.95 0.77
C TYR A 313 -14.01 -6.43 -0.26
N HIS A 314 -14.20 -7.66 -0.73
CA HIS A 314 -13.55 -8.20 -1.91
C HIS A 314 -14.62 -8.87 -2.78
N LYS A 315 -14.61 -8.59 -4.09
CA LYS A 315 -15.51 -9.30 -5.00
C LYS A 315 -15.15 -10.77 -5.04
N ILE A 316 -16.15 -11.62 -4.85
CA ILE A 316 -16.01 -13.07 -4.90
C ILE A 316 -16.74 -13.60 -6.14
N GLU A 317 -16.13 -14.55 -6.84
CA GLU A 317 -16.67 -15.15 -8.07
C GLU A 317 -16.47 -16.66 -8.03
N ASN A 318 -17.50 -17.46 -8.33
CA ASN A 318 -17.33 -18.85 -8.69
C ASN A 318 -16.89 -18.90 -10.16
N ILE A 319 -15.64 -19.29 -10.40
CA ILE A 319 -15.03 -19.32 -11.73
C ILE A 319 -15.12 -20.69 -12.41
N SER A 320 -15.75 -21.68 -11.74
CA SER A 320 -15.96 -23.03 -12.26
C SER A 320 -17.39 -23.28 -12.74
N SER A 321 -18.37 -22.51 -12.28
CA SER A 321 -19.79 -22.73 -12.58
C SER A 321 -20.42 -21.58 -13.32
N ASP A 322 -21.29 -21.87 -14.28
CA ASP A 322 -22.15 -20.91 -14.98
C ASP A 322 -23.64 -21.15 -14.68
N GLU A 323 -23.95 -22.02 -13.71
CA GLU A 323 -25.31 -22.24 -13.24
C GLU A 323 -25.93 -20.96 -12.65
N PRO A 324 -27.27 -20.86 -12.61
CA PRO A 324 -27.95 -19.74 -11.97
C PRO A 324 -27.44 -19.49 -10.56
N ALA A 325 -27.37 -18.20 -10.19
CA ALA A 325 -26.86 -17.81 -8.88
C ALA A 325 -27.78 -18.31 -7.75
N ASP A 326 -27.14 -18.60 -6.62
CA ASP A 326 -27.77 -18.87 -5.34
C ASP A 326 -27.05 -18.03 -4.26
N THR A 327 -27.69 -17.84 -3.10
CA THR A 327 -27.19 -16.95 -2.04
C THR A 327 -26.40 -17.70 -0.99
N TYR A 328 -25.18 -17.26 -0.69
CA TYR A 328 -24.28 -17.91 0.26
C TYR A 328 -23.67 -16.94 1.27
N ASP A 329 -23.38 -17.44 2.49
CA ASP A 329 -22.28 -16.93 3.29
C ASP A 329 -21.01 -17.68 2.85
N VAL A 330 -19.98 -16.96 2.43
CA VAL A 330 -18.67 -17.54 2.05
C VAL A 330 -17.76 -17.50 3.26
N VAL A 331 -17.36 -18.66 3.74
CA VAL A 331 -16.62 -18.83 5.00
C VAL A 331 -15.40 -19.73 4.83
N GLY A 332 -14.38 -19.48 5.64
CA GLY A 332 -13.16 -20.27 5.66
C GLY A 332 -13.18 -21.43 6.65
N PRO A 333 -12.06 -22.15 6.77
CA PRO A 333 -11.92 -23.34 7.61
C PRO A 333 -11.35 -23.07 9.00
N ILE A 334 -11.11 -21.81 9.37
CA ILE A 334 -10.48 -21.45 10.65
C ILE A 334 -11.49 -21.59 11.79
N CYS A 335 -11.02 -22.08 12.96
CA CYS A 335 -11.85 -22.25 14.15
C CYS A 335 -12.18 -20.92 14.85
N GLU A 336 -12.66 -19.92 14.06
CA GLU A 336 -13.07 -18.60 14.49
C GLU A 336 -14.35 -18.20 13.78
N SER A 337 -15.33 -17.66 14.50
CA SER A 337 -16.58 -17.17 13.91
C SER A 337 -16.39 -15.93 13.03
N SER A 338 -15.24 -15.27 13.14
CA SER A 338 -14.80 -14.16 12.32
C SER A 338 -14.24 -14.57 10.95
N ASP A 339 -14.05 -15.88 10.71
CA ASP A 339 -13.52 -16.40 9.43
C ASP A 339 -14.59 -16.41 8.33
N VAL A 340 -15.02 -15.21 7.95
CA VAL A 340 -16.07 -14.94 6.97
C VAL A 340 -15.58 -13.97 5.94
N PHE A 341 -15.61 -14.36 4.67
CA PHE A 341 -15.24 -13.48 3.54
C PHE A 341 -16.40 -12.60 3.10
N ALA A 342 -17.61 -13.14 3.08
CA ALA A 342 -18.81 -12.38 2.72
C ALA A 342 -20.07 -13.06 3.29
N LYS A 343 -21.13 -12.27 3.50
CA LYS A 343 -22.43 -12.74 3.99
C LYS A 343 -23.50 -12.43 2.96
N GLN A 344 -24.37 -13.41 2.71
CA GLN A 344 -25.56 -13.31 1.86
C GLN A 344 -25.24 -12.69 0.48
N ILE A 345 -24.21 -13.24 -0.18
CA ILE A 345 -23.85 -12.83 -1.54
C ILE A 345 -24.37 -13.82 -2.57
N ASP A 346 -24.73 -13.33 -3.73
CA ASP A 346 -25.13 -14.14 -4.87
C ASP A 346 -23.89 -14.59 -5.66
N LEU A 347 -23.70 -15.92 -5.74
CA LEU A 347 -22.70 -16.59 -6.54
C LEU A 347 -23.36 -17.58 -7.49
N ASN A 348 -22.77 -17.78 -8.67
CA ASN A 348 -23.12 -18.93 -9.49
C ASN A 348 -23.09 -20.17 -8.60
N LYS A 349 -24.10 -21.03 -8.73
CA LYS A 349 -24.31 -22.19 -7.85
C LYS A 349 -23.02 -22.96 -7.61
N CYS A 350 -22.69 -23.14 -6.34
CA CYS A 350 -21.44 -23.70 -5.92
C CYS A 350 -21.56 -25.20 -5.65
N HIS A 351 -20.57 -25.96 -6.12
CA HIS A 351 -20.40 -27.37 -5.88
C HIS A 351 -19.05 -27.66 -5.22
N ARG A 352 -18.95 -28.80 -4.54
CA ARG A 352 -17.66 -29.26 -4.02
C ARG A 352 -16.62 -29.35 -5.16
N GLY A 353 -15.47 -28.74 -4.98
CA GLY A 353 -14.38 -28.72 -5.94
C GLY A 353 -14.35 -27.49 -6.84
N ASP A 354 -15.38 -26.65 -6.86
CA ASP A 354 -15.40 -25.41 -7.62
C ASP A 354 -14.32 -24.45 -7.15
N LEU A 355 -13.72 -23.76 -8.11
CA LEU A 355 -12.75 -22.70 -7.85
C LEU A 355 -13.47 -21.39 -7.56
N ILE A 356 -13.08 -20.76 -6.47
CA ILE A 356 -13.56 -19.45 -6.02
C ILE A 356 -12.43 -18.45 -6.14
N ALA A 357 -12.68 -17.34 -6.83
CA ALA A 357 -11.75 -16.23 -6.96
C ALA A 357 -12.17 -15.08 -6.03
N ILE A 358 -11.27 -14.67 -5.12
CA ILE A 358 -11.42 -13.49 -4.26
C ILE A 358 -10.53 -12.41 -4.85
N ARG A 359 -11.17 -11.40 -5.48
CA ARG A 359 -10.55 -10.42 -6.35
C ARG A 359 -9.85 -9.29 -5.61
N SER A 360 -8.95 -8.60 -6.30
CA SER A 360 -8.25 -7.41 -5.79
C SER A 360 -7.52 -7.65 -4.46
N ALA A 361 -6.93 -8.83 -4.32
CA ALA A 361 -6.24 -9.28 -3.12
C ALA A 361 -4.71 -9.08 -3.17
N GLY A 362 -4.19 -8.41 -4.20
CA GLY A 362 -2.75 -8.24 -4.40
C GLY A 362 -2.07 -7.31 -3.40
N ALA A 363 -2.83 -6.41 -2.74
CA ALA A 363 -2.30 -5.54 -1.68
C ALA A 363 -2.83 -5.98 -0.31
N TYR A 364 -1.93 -6.05 0.68
CA TYR A 364 -2.26 -6.38 2.08
C TYR A 364 -2.98 -7.73 2.22
N GLY A 365 -2.74 -8.65 1.30
CA GLY A 365 -3.23 -10.02 1.30
C GLY A 365 -2.10 -10.97 1.69
N GLU A 366 -1.35 -11.48 0.70
CA GLU A 366 -0.24 -12.44 0.90
C GLU A 366 0.73 -11.99 2.01
N ILE A 367 1.08 -10.70 2.03
CA ILE A 367 2.04 -10.13 3.01
C ILE A 367 1.53 -10.19 4.46
N MET A 368 0.23 -10.26 4.68
CA MET A 368 -0.40 -10.34 6.00
C MET A 368 -0.85 -11.77 6.35
N ALA A 369 -0.54 -12.76 5.51
CA ALA A 369 -0.90 -14.13 5.77
C ALA A 369 -0.19 -14.67 7.03
N SER A 370 -0.84 -15.61 7.72
CA SER A 370 -0.34 -16.16 8.97
C SER A 370 -0.47 -17.68 9.02
N GLN A 371 0.20 -18.30 10.00
CA GLN A 371 0.16 -19.75 10.22
C GLN A 371 -0.77 -20.15 11.37
N TYR A 372 -1.74 -19.31 11.71
CA TYR A 372 -2.73 -19.66 12.71
C TYR A 372 -3.44 -20.97 12.36
N ASN A 373 -3.83 -21.75 13.34
CA ASN A 373 -4.26 -23.15 13.24
C ASN A 373 -3.22 -24.09 12.56
N CYS A 374 -1.92 -23.76 12.62
CA CYS A 374 -0.81 -24.48 11.97
C CYS A 374 -1.01 -24.66 10.46
N ARG A 375 -1.70 -23.73 9.79
CA ARG A 375 -1.89 -23.75 8.35
C ARG A 375 -0.61 -23.25 7.63
N GLN A 376 -0.37 -23.80 6.44
CA GLN A 376 0.72 -23.35 5.59
C GLN A 376 0.37 -21.98 4.99
N LEU A 377 1.38 -21.14 4.83
CA LEU A 377 1.23 -19.90 4.04
C LEU A 377 0.83 -20.24 2.59
N PRO A 378 -0.07 -19.46 1.98
CA PRO A 378 -0.46 -19.67 0.60
C PRO A 378 0.74 -19.49 -0.33
N LYS A 379 0.82 -20.31 -1.39
CA LYS A 379 1.78 -20.08 -2.47
C LYS A 379 1.31 -18.95 -3.37
N SER A 380 2.25 -18.38 -4.13
CA SER A 380 1.93 -17.44 -5.20
C SER A 380 2.40 -17.95 -6.57
N TYR A 381 1.63 -17.63 -7.60
CA TYR A 381 1.92 -17.97 -8.99
C TYR A 381 1.72 -16.72 -9.85
N MET A 382 2.67 -16.50 -10.77
CA MET A 382 2.58 -15.42 -11.75
C MET A 382 1.87 -15.90 -13.01
N SER A 383 1.18 -15.01 -13.70
CA SER A 383 0.47 -15.38 -14.95
C SER A 383 1.40 -15.94 -16.02
N GLU A 384 2.65 -15.52 -16.02
CA GLU A 384 3.69 -15.99 -16.96
C GLU A 384 4.29 -17.35 -16.59
N ASP A 385 4.06 -17.86 -15.38
CA ASP A 385 4.48 -19.20 -14.94
C ASP A 385 3.41 -20.27 -15.24
N LEU A 386 2.22 -19.83 -15.64
CA LEU A 386 1.06 -20.63 -15.93
C LEU A 386 0.64 -20.47 -17.40
#